data_4b6472b1191466d2b1afaea0494eee75
#
_entry.id   4b6472b1191466d2b1afaea0494eee75
#
_cell.length_a   1.000
_cell.length_b   1.000
_cell.length_c   1.000
_cell.angle_alpha   90.00
_cell.angle_beta   90.00
_cell.angle_gamma   90.00
#
_symmetry.space_group_name_H-M   'P 1'
#
loop_
_entity.id
_entity.type
_entity.pdbx_description
1 polymer ?
#
loop_
_entity_poly.entity_id
_entity_poly.type
_entity_poly.pdbx_seq_one_letter_code
_entity_poly.pdbx_strand_id
1 'polypeptide(L)'
;SLVVYAFLWFAQDQFGLSYQIIYLLGGGICLLLTAFAWLGFPRFENTTPQRKHLLMRKRYWLYYALTFRGGARRQIFVVFAGFLMVEKFGYSVSDIAALYLINHLFNWAFAGKIGALVGRIGERRALTFEYCGLICVFTAYAFVDSALWAASLYVLDHLFFSIAIALKTYFQK
;
A
#
# COMPACT_ATOMS: atom_id res chain seq x y z
N SER A 1 -11.03 -0.53 -3.05
CA SER A 1 -11.09 -1.12 -1.70
C SER A 1 -12.52 -1.30 -1.17
N LEU A 2 -13.42 -0.32 -1.34
CA LEU A 2 -14.82 -0.44 -0.92
C LEU A 2 -15.52 -1.62 -1.59
N VAL A 3 -15.32 -1.80 -2.89
CA VAL A 3 -15.85 -2.94 -3.66
C VAL A 3 -15.29 -4.26 -3.12
N VAL A 4 -13.98 -4.32 -2.82
CA VAL A 4 -13.34 -5.53 -2.27
C VAL A 4 -13.87 -5.83 -0.88
N TYR A 5 -14.02 -4.82 -0.02
CA TYR A 5 -14.61 -4.99 1.32
C TYR A 5 -16.04 -5.51 1.23
N ALA A 6 -16.89 -4.84 0.44
CA ALA A 6 -18.29 -5.26 0.26
C ALA A 6 -18.38 -6.68 -0.32
N PHE A 7 -17.51 -7.02 -1.27
CA PHE A 7 -17.47 -8.35 -1.86
C PHE A 7 -17.06 -9.43 -0.84
N LEU A 8 -16.01 -9.17 -0.03
CA LEU A 8 -15.56 -10.11 1.00
C LEU A 8 -16.61 -10.28 2.08
N TRP A 9 -17.18 -9.18 2.56
CA TRP A 9 -18.25 -9.23 3.57
C TRP A 9 -19.46 -9.99 3.07
N PHE A 10 -19.93 -9.70 1.86
CA PHE A 10 -21.12 -10.35 1.27
C PHE A 10 -20.86 -11.81 0.94
N ALA A 11 -19.68 -12.13 0.37
CA ALA A 11 -19.34 -13.47 -0.05
C ALA A 11 -19.03 -14.41 1.12
N GLN A 12 -18.32 -13.93 2.13
CA GLN A 12 -17.86 -14.76 3.24
C GLN A 12 -18.83 -14.76 4.42
N ASP A 13 -19.26 -13.58 4.89
CA ASP A 13 -20.06 -13.47 6.10
C ASP A 13 -21.54 -13.79 5.84
N GLN A 14 -22.08 -13.51 4.64
CA GLN A 14 -23.49 -13.78 4.31
C GLN A 14 -23.70 -15.12 3.59
N PHE A 15 -22.81 -15.53 2.69
CA PHE A 15 -22.97 -16.74 1.90
C PHE A 15 -22.05 -17.89 2.29
N GLY A 16 -21.09 -17.68 3.20
CA GLY A 16 -20.14 -18.71 3.63
C GLY A 16 -19.33 -19.31 2.47
N LEU A 17 -19.03 -18.53 1.43
CA LEU A 17 -18.30 -18.98 0.27
C LEU A 17 -16.87 -19.38 0.63
N SER A 18 -16.42 -20.51 0.11
CA SER A 18 -15.04 -20.95 0.26
C SER A 18 -14.07 -19.93 -0.36
N TYR A 19 -12.92 -19.75 0.27
CA TYR A 19 -11.83 -18.91 -0.25
C TYR A 19 -11.44 -19.26 -1.68
N GLN A 20 -11.52 -20.54 -2.07
CA GLN A 20 -11.24 -21.00 -3.44
C GLN A 20 -12.16 -20.33 -4.46
N ILE A 21 -13.46 -20.25 -4.17
CA ILE A 21 -14.44 -19.61 -5.05
C ILE A 21 -14.17 -18.10 -5.12
N ILE A 22 -13.84 -17.44 -4.01
CA ILE A 22 -13.51 -16.02 -3.96
C ILE A 22 -12.30 -15.71 -4.84
N TYR A 23 -11.24 -16.53 -4.76
CA TYR A 23 -10.05 -16.37 -5.60
C TYR A 23 -10.33 -16.63 -7.09
N LEU A 24 -11.15 -17.64 -7.42
CA LEU A 24 -11.54 -17.92 -8.79
C LEU A 24 -12.36 -16.78 -9.41
N LEU A 25 -13.32 -16.23 -8.66
CA LEU A 25 -14.09 -15.08 -9.10
C LEU A 25 -13.22 -13.84 -9.30
N GLY A 26 -12.33 -13.55 -8.35
CA GLY A 26 -11.38 -12.45 -8.46
C GLY A 26 -10.45 -12.62 -9.67
N GLY A 27 -9.91 -13.82 -9.87
CA GLY A 27 -9.08 -14.16 -11.03
C GLY A 27 -9.84 -14.02 -12.33
N GLY A 28 -11.09 -14.50 -12.40
CA GLY A 28 -11.96 -14.36 -13.55
C GLY A 28 -12.21 -12.89 -13.93
N ILE A 29 -12.53 -12.05 -12.95
CA ILE A 29 -12.69 -10.60 -13.16
C ILE A 29 -11.40 -9.99 -13.70
N CYS A 30 -10.24 -10.32 -13.13
CA CYS A 30 -8.95 -9.84 -13.63
C CYS A 30 -8.69 -10.26 -15.08
N LEU A 31 -9.01 -11.49 -15.47
CA LEU A 31 -8.88 -11.96 -16.84
C LEU A 31 -9.80 -11.18 -17.79
N LEU A 32 -11.05 -10.94 -17.41
CA LEU A 32 -11.99 -10.16 -18.20
C LEU A 32 -11.50 -8.71 -18.38
N LEU A 33 -11.01 -8.07 -17.31
CA LEU A 33 -10.45 -6.73 -17.38
C LEU A 33 -9.20 -6.68 -18.25
N THR A 34 -8.35 -7.71 -18.18
CA THR A 34 -7.15 -7.82 -19.03
C THR A 34 -7.53 -7.97 -20.50
N ALA A 35 -8.51 -8.83 -20.81
CA ALA A 35 -9.01 -9.00 -22.16
C ALA A 35 -9.64 -7.70 -22.68
N PHE A 36 -10.45 -7.03 -21.87
CA PHE A 36 -11.02 -5.73 -22.20
C PHE A 36 -9.95 -4.67 -22.48
N ALA A 37 -8.93 -4.59 -21.62
CA ALA A 37 -7.81 -3.69 -21.82
C ALA A 37 -7.03 -4.02 -23.10
N TRP A 38 -6.80 -5.29 -23.38
CA TRP A 38 -6.10 -5.72 -24.60
C TRP A 38 -6.85 -5.32 -25.89
N LEU A 39 -8.19 -5.42 -25.87
CA LEU A 39 -9.02 -5.11 -27.03
C LEU A 39 -9.32 -3.61 -27.16
N GLY A 40 -9.49 -2.90 -26.03
CA GLY A 40 -9.97 -1.53 -25.99
C GLY A 40 -8.86 -0.46 -25.95
N PHE A 41 -7.64 -0.81 -25.51
CA PHE A 41 -6.57 0.19 -25.42
C PHE A 41 -5.94 0.45 -26.78
N PRO A 42 -5.91 1.71 -27.24
CA PRO A 42 -5.25 2.08 -28.48
C PRO A 42 -3.74 1.84 -28.37
N ARG A 43 -3.16 1.28 -29.43
CA ARG A 43 -1.71 1.13 -29.53
C ARG A 43 -1.10 2.45 -29.94
N PHE A 44 -0.45 3.13 -29.00
CA PHE A 44 0.31 4.35 -29.29
C PHE A 44 1.67 3.97 -29.87
N GLU A 45 2.01 4.52 -31.03
CA GLU A 45 3.37 4.42 -31.55
C GLU A 45 4.30 5.28 -30.69
N ASN A 46 5.30 4.64 -30.08
CA ASN A 46 6.29 5.36 -29.29
C ASN A 46 7.21 6.11 -30.23
N THR A 47 7.16 7.42 -30.20
CA THR A 47 8.07 8.32 -30.96
C THR A 47 9.52 8.21 -30.50
N THR A 48 9.77 7.74 -29.28
CA THR A 48 11.13 7.48 -28.75
C THR A 48 11.34 5.99 -28.56
N PRO A 49 12.42 5.41 -29.14
CA PRO A 49 12.71 3.98 -29.00
C PRO A 49 12.98 3.64 -27.50
N GLN A 50 12.08 2.88 -26.90
CA GLN A 50 12.30 2.41 -25.54
C GLN A 50 13.37 1.33 -25.53
N ARG A 51 14.38 1.51 -24.67
CA ARG A 51 15.43 0.50 -24.49
C ARG A 51 14.85 -0.71 -23.77
N LYS A 52 14.94 -1.88 -24.40
CA LYS A 52 14.42 -3.15 -23.89
C LYS A 52 15.25 -3.71 -22.71
N HIS A 53 16.44 -3.18 -22.46
CA HIS A 53 17.35 -3.69 -21.41
C HIS A 53 17.30 -2.78 -20.18
N LEU A 54 17.23 -3.40 -19.01
CA LEU A 54 17.30 -2.72 -17.72
C LEU A 54 18.73 -2.19 -17.53
N LEU A 55 18.91 -0.86 -17.61
CA LEU A 55 20.19 -0.22 -17.40
C LEU A 55 20.28 0.31 -15.98
N MET A 56 20.94 -0.44 -15.09
CA MET A 56 21.29 0.04 -13.76
C MET A 56 22.55 0.90 -13.84
N ARG A 57 22.37 2.22 -13.71
CA ARG A 57 23.52 3.16 -13.68
C ARG A 57 24.01 3.31 -12.25
N LYS A 58 25.32 3.12 -12.01
CA LYS A 58 25.96 3.27 -10.69
C LYS A 58 25.68 4.63 -10.05
N ARG A 59 25.50 5.68 -10.83
CA ARG A 59 25.15 7.03 -10.34
C ARG A 59 23.85 7.07 -9.55
N TYR A 60 22.88 6.21 -9.84
CA TYR A 60 21.55 6.19 -9.21
C TYR A 60 21.39 5.06 -8.17
N TRP A 61 22.50 4.50 -7.68
CA TRP A 61 22.47 3.40 -6.71
C TRP A 61 21.65 3.74 -5.45
N LEU A 62 21.75 4.99 -4.96
CA LEU A 62 21.00 5.45 -3.79
C LEU A 62 19.49 5.41 -4.04
N TYR A 63 19.06 5.84 -5.23
CA TYR A 63 17.64 5.74 -5.62
C TYR A 63 17.15 4.28 -5.62
N TYR A 64 17.94 3.38 -6.21
CA TYR A 64 17.58 1.95 -6.24
C TYR A 64 17.51 1.37 -4.83
N ALA A 65 18.51 1.68 -3.99
CA ALA A 65 18.56 1.22 -2.61
C ALA A 65 17.36 1.74 -1.79
N LEU A 66 17.01 3.02 -1.88
CA LEU A 66 15.89 3.60 -1.17
C LEU A 66 14.54 3.08 -1.67
N THR A 67 14.40 2.89 -2.99
CA THR A 67 13.18 2.32 -3.58
C THR A 67 13.02 0.87 -3.17
N PHE A 68 14.08 0.07 -3.19
CA PHE A 68 14.08 -1.32 -2.73
C PHE A 68 13.72 -1.41 -1.24
N ARG A 69 14.37 -0.62 -0.38
CA ARG A 69 14.07 -0.59 1.06
C ARG A 69 12.63 -0.17 1.33
N GLY A 70 12.12 0.84 0.63
CA GLY A 70 10.74 1.29 0.77
C GLY A 70 9.73 0.19 0.39
N GLY A 71 9.98 -0.52 -0.71
CA GLY A 71 9.15 -1.64 -1.14
C GLY A 71 9.22 -2.84 -0.18
N ALA A 72 10.43 -3.24 0.21
CA ALA A 72 10.66 -4.35 1.13
C ALA A 72 10.02 -4.08 2.50
N ARG A 73 10.23 -2.90 3.07
CA ARG A 73 9.62 -2.47 4.33
C ARG A 73 8.11 -2.56 4.28
N ARG A 74 7.50 -2.02 3.23
CA ARG A 74 6.05 -2.07 3.06
C ARG A 74 5.52 -3.49 3.06
N GLN A 75 6.17 -4.37 2.30
CA GLN A 75 5.75 -5.77 2.19
C GLN A 75 5.87 -6.50 3.52
N ILE A 76 6.99 -6.30 4.22
CA ILE A 76 7.21 -6.86 5.55
C ILE A 76 6.10 -6.41 6.50
N PHE A 77 5.82 -5.11 6.55
CA PHE A 77 4.80 -4.57 7.45
C PHE A 77 3.41 -5.14 7.14
N VAL A 78 2.98 -5.12 5.87
CA VAL A 78 1.66 -5.62 5.46
C VAL A 78 1.47 -7.08 5.88
N VAL A 79 2.50 -7.91 5.68
CA VAL A 79 2.44 -9.34 6.03
C VAL A 79 2.47 -9.53 7.54
N PHE A 80 3.45 -8.95 8.24
CA PHE A 80 3.62 -9.19 9.69
C PHE A 80 2.55 -8.52 10.54
N ALA A 81 2.15 -7.29 10.22
CA ALA A 81 1.08 -6.62 10.95
C ALA A 81 -0.27 -7.33 10.73
N GLY A 82 -0.56 -7.74 9.48
CA GLY A 82 -1.74 -8.54 9.18
C GLY A 82 -1.75 -9.87 9.92
N PHE A 83 -0.62 -10.59 9.91
CA PHE A 83 -0.47 -11.85 10.65
C PHE A 83 -0.65 -11.66 12.16
N LEU A 84 -0.01 -10.64 12.75
CA LEU A 84 -0.15 -10.31 14.17
C LEU A 84 -1.61 -10.04 14.54
N MET A 85 -2.35 -9.31 13.70
CA MET A 85 -3.75 -8.97 13.95
C MET A 85 -4.63 -10.23 13.95
N VAL A 86 -4.38 -11.16 13.03
CA VAL A 86 -5.13 -12.42 12.97
C VAL A 86 -4.75 -13.34 14.14
N GLU A 87 -3.45 -13.58 14.34
CA GLU A 87 -2.94 -14.59 15.27
C GLU A 87 -3.08 -14.15 16.74
N LYS A 88 -2.68 -12.91 17.07
CA LYS A 88 -2.69 -12.42 18.46
C LYS A 88 -4.04 -11.84 18.87
N PHE A 89 -4.74 -11.18 17.96
CA PHE A 89 -5.95 -10.41 18.29
C PHE A 89 -7.23 -11.00 17.69
N GLY A 90 -7.16 -12.07 16.89
CA GLY A 90 -8.33 -12.77 16.35
C GLY A 90 -9.12 -11.97 15.33
N TYR A 91 -8.50 -11.01 14.63
CA TYR A 91 -9.18 -10.27 13.57
C TYR A 91 -9.59 -11.17 12.42
N SER A 92 -10.81 -10.99 11.95
CA SER A 92 -11.29 -11.66 10.73
C SER A 92 -10.69 -11.01 9.48
N VAL A 93 -10.79 -11.71 8.35
CA VAL A 93 -10.38 -11.16 7.04
C VAL A 93 -11.20 -9.92 6.70
N SER A 94 -12.49 -9.90 7.07
CA SER A 94 -13.39 -8.76 6.89
C SER A 94 -12.93 -7.54 7.69
N ASP A 95 -12.46 -7.73 8.92
CA ASP A 95 -11.95 -6.64 9.76
C ASP A 95 -10.68 -6.02 9.16
N ILE A 96 -9.77 -6.86 8.66
CA ILE A 96 -8.56 -6.38 7.96
C ILE A 96 -8.95 -5.62 6.69
N ALA A 97 -9.92 -6.12 5.92
CA ALA A 97 -10.42 -5.43 4.74
C ALA A 97 -11.04 -4.07 5.10
N ALA A 98 -11.74 -3.98 6.23
CA ALA A 98 -12.27 -2.71 6.75
C ALA A 98 -11.15 -1.73 7.12
N LEU A 99 -10.07 -2.19 7.75
CA LEU A 99 -8.89 -1.36 8.04
C LEU A 99 -8.22 -0.84 6.76
N TYR A 100 -8.12 -1.68 5.73
CA TYR A 100 -7.65 -1.24 4.42
C TYR A 100 -8.56 -0.16 3.82
N LEU A 101 -9.87 -0.32 3.94
CA LEU A 101 -10.83 0.68 3.48
C LEU A 101 -10.64 2.01 4.22
N ILE A 102 -10.52 1.97 5.54
CA ILE A 102 -10.25 3.15 6.37
C ILE A 102 -8.96 3.84 5.90
N ASN A 103 -7.88 3.09 5.69
CA ASN A 103 -6.61 3.64 5.20
C ASN A 103 -6.75 4.33 3.84
N HIS A 104 -7.53 3.75 2.93
CA HIS A 104 -7.78 4.36 1.62
C HIS A 104 -8.62 5.63 1.72
N LEU A 105 -9.61 5.67 2.60
CA LEU A 105 -10.42 6.86 2.86
C LEU A 105 -9.55 7.99 3.46
N PHE A 106 -8.72 7.68 4.44
CA PHE A 106 -7.76 8.63 5.00
C PHE A 106 -6.80 9.16 3.93
N ASN A 107 -6.23 8.27 3.13
CA ASN A 107 -5.33 8.68 2.06
C ASN A 107 -6.04 9.59 1.05
N TRP A 108 -7.25 9.25 0.64
CA TRP A 108 -8.06 10.07 -0.26
C TRP A 108 -8.35 11.46 0.33
N ALA A 109 -8.74 11.52 1.60
CA ALA A 109 -9.09 12.78 2.27
C ALA A 109 -7.86 13.68 2.53
N PHE A 110 -6.70 13.09 2.83
CA PHE A 110 -5.50 13.79 3.28
C PHE A 110 -4.38 13.88 2.24
N ALA A 111 -4.44 13.18 1.12
CA ALA A 111 -3.37 13.14 0.11
C ALA A 111 -2.97 14.55 -0.37
N GLY A 112 -3.93 15.41 -0.66
CA GLY A 112 -3.66 16.80 -1.07
C GLY A 112 -2.98 17.63 0.01
N LYS A 113 -3.41 17.46 1.28
CA LYS A 113 -2.81 18.17 2.43
C LYS A 113 -1.41 17.68 2.72
N ILE A 114 -1.18 16.38 2.62
CA ILE A 114 0.14 15.74 2.78
C ILE A 114 1.08 16.22 1.68
N GLY A 115 0.63 16.25 0.43
CA GLY A 115 1.42 16.77 -0.68
C GLY A 115 1.81 18.23 -0.50
N ALA A 116 0.88 19.08 -0.06
CA ALA A 116 1.15 20.48 0.27
C ALA A 116 2.12 20.64 1.45
N LEU A 117 2.00 19.81 2.48
CA LEU A 117 2.90 19.79 3.62
C LEU A 117 4.32 19.42 3.20
N VAL A 118 4.48 18.36 2.40
CA VAL A 118 5.77 17.95 1.85
C VAL A 118 6.41 19.07 1.03
N GLY A 119 5.61 19.77 0.20
CA GLY A 119 6.08 20.92 -0.57
C GLY A 119 6.57 22.08 0.31
N ARG A 120 5.96 22.30 1.47
CA ARG A 120 6.34 23.39 2.41
C ARG A 120 7.57 23.04 3.26
N ILE A 121 7.64 21.84 3.78
CA ILE A 121 8.71 21.40 4.70
C ILE A 121 9.98 21.00 3.93
N GLY A 122 9.82 20.62 2.68
CA GLY A 122 10.87 20.07 1.85
C GLY A 122 11.01 18.55 1.98
N GLU A 123 11.38 17.92 0.88
CA GLU A 123 11.38 16.45 0.74
C GLU A 123 12.29 15.77 1.78
N ARG A 124 13.48 16.33 2.05
CA ARG A 124 14.44 15.75 3.00
C ARG A 124 13.87 15.67 4.42
N ARG A 125 13.24 16.77 4.89
CA ARG A 125 12.64 16.82 6.24
C ARG A 125 11.41 15.92 6.32
N ALA A 126 10.60 15.89 5.26
CA ALA A 126 9.43 15.02 5.18
C ALA A 126 9.83 13.53 5.28
N LEU A 127 10.87 13.10 4.55
CA LEU A 127 11.40 11.75 4.64
C LEU A 127 11.97 11.42 6.03
N THR A 128 12.70 12.35 6.65
CA THR A 128 13.20 12.16 8.01
C THR A 128 12.05 11.96 8.99
N PHE A 129 11.01 12.78 8.88
CA PHE A 129 9.80 12.67 9.72
C PHE A 129 9.08 11.33 9.50
N GLU A 130 8.93 10.90 8.24
CA GLU A 130 8.36 9.58 7.90
C GLU A 130 9.14 8.46 8.58
N TYR A 131 10.46 8.41 8.40
CA TYR A 131 11.28 7.33 8.97
C TYR A 131 11.28 7.33 10.50
N CYS A 132 11.35 8.49 11.14
CA CYS A 132 11.24 8.59 12.60
C CYS A 132 9.87 8.10 13.09
N GLY A 133 8.79 8.52 12.44
CA GLY A 133 7.45 8.06 12.77
C GLY A 133 7.28 6.56 12.62
N LEU A 134 7.83 5.99 11.55
CA LEU A 134 7.80 4.54 11.33
C LEU A 134 8.59 3.76 12.38
N ILE A 135 9.77 4.25 12.80
CA ILE A 135 10.53 3.63 13.90
C ILE A 135 9.68 3.60 15.17
N CYS A 136 8.99 4.70 15.49
CA CYS A 136 8.08 4.75 16.64
C CYS A 136 6.94 3.75 16.51
N VAL A 137 6.30 3.65 15.33
CA VAL A 137 5.20 2.70 15.07
C VAL A 137 5.69 1.26 15.22
N PHE A 138 6.82 0.90 14.61
CA PHE A 138 7.37 -0.45 14.73
C PHE A 138 7.77 -0.80 16.16
N THR A 139 8.35 0.16 16.89
CA THR A 139 8.68 -0.03 18.31
C THR A 139 7.42 -0.23 19.15
N ALA A 140 6.39 0.57 18.90
CA ALA A 140 5.10 0.45 19.58
C ALA A 140 4.44 -0.91 19.34
N TYR A 141 4.55 -1.48 18.13
CA TYR A 141 4.03 -2.82 17.84
C TYR A 141 4.65 -3.91 18.72
N ALA A 142 5.91 -3.76 19.14
CA ALA A 142 6.56 -4.73 20.04
C ALA A 142 5.91 -4.80 21.42
N PHE A 143 5.24 -3.72 21.85
CA PHE A 143 4.63 -3.58 23.19
C PHE A 143 3.11 -3.53 23.15
N VAL A 144 2.49 -3.77 22.00
CA VAL A 144 1.03 -3.67 21.87
C VAL A 144 0.35 -4.93 22.39
N ASP A 145 -0.58 -4.75 23.34
CA ASP A 145 -1.36 -5.82 23.94
C ASP A 145 -2.88 -5.68 23.69
N SER A 146 -3.31 -4.56 23.10
CA SER A 146 -4.71 -4.29 22.79
C SER A 146 -4.97 -4.31 21.30
N ALA A 147 -6.05 -4.98 20.87
CA ALA A 147 -6.51 -5.03 19.49
C ALA A 147 -6.75 -3.63 18.89
N LEU A 148 -7.38 -2.74 19.68
CA LEU A 148 -7.66 -1.37 19.23
C LEU A 148 -6.38 -0.58 18.97
N TRP A 149 -5.37 -0.73 19.83
CA TRP A 149 -4.07 -0.09 19.65
C TRP A 149 -3.34 -0.64 18.41
N ALA A 150 -3.41 -1.96 18.17
CA ALA A 150 -2.84 -2.57 16.96
C ALA A 150 -3.47 -2.00 15.69
N ALA A 151 -4.81 -1.89 15.65
CA ALA A 151 -5.53 -1.29 14.54
C ALA A 151 -5.16 0.19 14.33
N SER A 152 -5.04 0.95 15.43
CA SER A 152 -4.63 2.37 15.35
C SER A 152 -3.22 2.54 14.79
N LEU A 153 -2.28 1.71 15.22
CA LEU A 153 -0.91 1.70 14.70
C LEU A 153 -0.87 1.32 13.22
N TYR A 154 -1.74 0.39 12.80
CA TYR A 154 -1.88 0.00 11.40
C TYR A 154 -2.33 1.16 10.51
N VAL A 155 -3.32 1.93 10.95
CA VAL A 155 -3.76 3.12 10.23
C VAL A 155 -2.67 4.20 10.22
N LEU A 156 -1.97 4.38 11.34
CA LEU A 156 -0.90 5.37 11.48
C LEU A 156 0.29 5.06 10.54
N ASP A 157 0.70 3.79 10.42
CA ASP A 157 1.74 3.38 9.46
C ASP A 157 1.38 3.77 8.03
N HIS A 158 0.14 3.52 7.63
CA HIS A 158 -0.31 3.88 6.29
C HIS A 158 -0.35 5.39 6.05
N LEU A 159 -0.61 6.19 7.08
CA LEU A 159 -0.51 7.65 7.01
C LEU A 159 0.94 8.09 6.74
N PHE A 160 1.90 7.55 7.48
CA PHE A 160 3.33 7.81 7.22
C PHE A 160 3.74 7.37 5.83
N PHE A 161 3.22 6.23 5.37
CA PHE A 161 3.50 5.74 4.03
C PHE A 161 3.04 6.70 2.92
N SER A 162 1.98 7.47 3.17
CA SER A 162 1.51 8.49 2.21
C SER A 162 2.53 9.61 1.98
N ILE A 163 3.45 9.85 2.95
CA ILE A 163 4.55 10.81 2.84
C ILE A 163 5.63 10.30 1.86
N ALA A 164 5.69 8.99 1.59
CA ALA A 164 6.64 8.40 0.63
C ALA A 164 6.54 8.99 -0.79
N ILE A 165 5.47 9.72 -1.09
CA ILE A 165 5.36 10.52 -2.33
C ILE A 165 6.51 11.53 -2.43
N ALA A 166 7.03 12.02 -1.29
CA ALA A 166 8.18 12.89 -1.22
C ALA A 166 9.46 12.28 -1.81
N LEU A 167 9.61 10.96 -1.70
CA LEU A 167 10.75 10.26 -2.28
C LEU A 167 10.73 10.35 -3.81
N LYS A 168 9.56 10.20 -4.42
CA LYS A 168 9.41 10.27 -5.87
C LYS A 168 9.73 11.67 -6.39
N THR A 169 9.22 12.71 -5.73
CA THR A 169 9.47 14.12 -6.09
C THR A 169 10.91 14.53 -5.88
N TYR A 170 11.58 14.03 -4.86
CA TYR A 170 13.01 14.31 -4.59
C TYR A 170 13.92 13.84 -5.73
N PHE A 171 13.63 12.69 -6.33
CA PHE A 171 14.44 12.13 -7.41
C PHE A 171 14.03 12.60 -8.81
N GLN A 172 12.95 13.34 -8.94
CA GLN A 172 12.51 13.94 -10.20
C GLN A 172 13.10 15.35 -10.45
N LYS A 173 13.71 15.95 -9.44
CA LYS A 173 14.47 17.22 -9.51
C LYS A 173 15.94 16.94 -9.80
#